data_4b008237f1da9f0e89e9413984c70b2d
#
_entry.id   4b008237f1da9f0e89e9413984c70b2d
#
_cell.length_a   1.000
_cell.length_b   1.000
_cell.length_c   1.000
_cell.angle_alpha   90.00
_cell.angle_beta   90.00
_cell.angle_gamma   90.00
#
_symmetry.space_group_name_H-M   'P 1'
#
loop_
_entity.id
_entity.type
_entity.pdbx_description
1 polymer ?
#
loop_
_entity_poly.entity_id
_entity_poly.type
_entity_poly.pdbx_seq_one_letter_code
_entity_poly.pdbx_strand_id
1 'polypeptide(L)'
;MLSLRGVDAAHLALTDIDLSQCLLTGAIHLDQLRLEGRVLFAPVPTGIHRRGWRLVRFGPRRTLAEEQHWRAAQPFAVPGWDPAPADTAVVGPARLAPVYRSLRKAFEDGKNEPGAADFYYGEMEMRRADEESPRAERWLLAAYWALSGYGMRATRALGWLIAAMTITIGVMMLWGLPAHDPEPVSTGTLTGRHLTFTTETPDPVNPTGPLRERVSTDRFEKSLRVVVNSVVFRSSGQDLTTTGTYTEMASRLAEPVLLGLAALAALAIRGRVKR
;
A
#
# COMPACT_ATOMS: atom_id res chain seq x y z
N MET A 1 23.59 -29.32 0.34
CA MET A 1 23.32 -27.87 0.45
C MET A 1 24.33 -27.15 -0.43
N LEU A 2 23.87 -26.35 -1.39
CA LEU A 2 24.75 -25.54 -2.25
C LEU A 2 25.07 -24.24 -1.49
N SER A 3 26.30 -23.71 -1.61
CA SER A 3 26.68 -22.45 -0.97
C SER A 3 27.59 -21.67 -1.92
N LEU A 4 27.25 -20.38 -2.10
CA LEU A 4 28.11 -19.43 -2.81
C LEU A 4 28.87 -18.51 -1.83
N ARG A 5 28.92 -18.87 -0.55
CA ARG A 5 29.70 -18.12 0.44
C ARG A 5 31.18 -18.06 0.06
N GLY A 6 31.73 -16.83 0.02
CA GLY A 6 33.13 -16.60 -0.35
C GLY A 6 33.43 -16.76 -1.86
N VAL A 7 32.39 -17.04 -2.68
CA VAL A 7 32.55 -17.11 -4.13
C VAL A 7 32.42 -15.73 -4.73
N ASP A 8 33.28 -15.40 -5.67
CA ASP A 8 33.12 -14.23 -6.53
C ASP A 8 32.16 -14.57 -7.68
N ALA A 9 30.99 -13.93 -7.66
CA ALA A 9 29.96 -14.13 -8.67
C ALA A 9 30.13 -13.22 -9.90
N ALA A 10 31.18 -12.41 -9.97
CA ALA A 10 31.51 -11.65 -11.17
C ALA A 10 31.70 -12.62 -12.34
N HIS A 11 30.92 -12.42 -13.40
CA HIS A 11 30.95 -13.27 -14.59
C HIS A 11 30.45 -14.73 -14.42
N LEU A 12 29.92 -15.08 -13.23
CA LEU A 12 29.27 -16.37 -13.03
C LEU A 12 27.91 -16.40 -13.76
N ALA A 13 27.72 -17.37 -14.61
CA ALA A 13 26.43 -17.63 -15.26
C ALA A 13 25.87 -18.96 -14.73
N LEU A 14 24.65 -18.92 -14.23
CA LEU A 14 23.93 -20.08 -13.71
C LEU A 14 22.69 -20.31 -14.57
N THR A 15 22.60 -21.46 -15.19
CA THR A 15 21.50 -21.83 -16.08
C THR A 15 20.77 -23.04 -15.56
N ASP A 16 19.43 -22.98 -15.55
CA ASP A 16 18.53 -24.09 -15.14
C ASP A 16 18.88 -24.71 -13.79
N ILE A 17 19.07 -23.87 -12.77
CA ILE A 17 19.56 -24.27 -11.44
C ILE A 17 18.49 -24.10 -10.35
N ASP A 18 18.55 -24.98 -9.36
CA ASP A 18 17.77 -24.84 -8.13
C ASP A 18 18.62 -24.20 -7.01
N LEU A 19 18.26 -22.97 -6.68
CA LEU A 19 18.86 -22.17 -5.60
C LEU A 19 17.98 -22.11 -4.34
N SER A 20 16.93 -22.94 -4.26
CA SER A 20 15.98 -22.92 -3.13
C SER A 20 16.64 -23.16 -1.76
N GLN A 21 17.74 -23.92 -1.75
CA GLN A 21 18.52 -24.27 -0.56
C GLN A 21 19.96 -23.69 -0.63
N CYS A 22 20.20 -22.73 -1.53
CA CYS A 22 21.53 -22.15 -1.70
C CYS A 22 21.75 -20.99 -0.75
N LEU A 23 22.91 -20.98 -0.08
CA LEU A 23 23.36 -19.88 0.77
C LEU A 23 24.12 -18.85 -0.07
N LEU A 24 23.61 -17.63 -0.10
CA LEU A 24 24.15 -16.53 -0.92
C LEU A 24 24.85 -15.46 -0.08
N THR A 25 24.61 -15.45 1.22
CA THR A 25 25.24 -14.47 2.14
C THR A 25 26.74 -14.65 2.17
N GLY A 26 27.49 -13.58 1.87
CA GLY A 26 28.96 -13.62 1.83
C GLY A 26 29.53 -13.92 0.44
N ALA A 27 28.69 -14.07 -0.58
CA ALA A 27 29.15 -14.04 -1.95
C ALA A 27 29.49 -12.60 -2.36
N ILE A 28 30.48 -12.46 -3.25
CA ILE A 28 30.98 -11.17 -3.74
C ILE A 28 30.40 -10.93 -5.14
N HIS A 29 30.09 -9.68 -5.50
CA HIS A 29 29.59 -9.26 -6.79
C HIS A 29 28.32 -10.01 -7.26
N LEU A 30 27.39 -10.31 -6.33
CA LEU A 30 26.10 -10.92 -6.65
C LEU A 30 25.24 -10.09 -7.64
N ASP A 31 25.50 -8.81 -7.74
CA ASP A 31 24.85 -7.91 -8.70
C ASP A 31 25.28 -8.16 -10.15
N GLN A 32 26.39 -8.85 -10.38
CA GLN A 32 26.90 -9.23 -11.71
C GLN A 32 26.57 -10.69 -12.07
N LEU A 33 25.90 -11.43 -11.16
CA LEU A 33 25.47 -12.79 -11.39
C LEU A 33 24.47 -12.87 -12.56
N ARG A 34 24.76 -13.72 -13.55
CA ARG A 34 23.83 -13.98 -14.65
C ARG A 34 23.00 -15.22 -14.35
N LEU A 35 21.68 -15.03 -14.36
CA LEU A 35 20.71 -16.09 -14.10
C LEU A 35 19.90 -16.31 -15.37
N GLU A 36 20.10 -17.48 -15.99
CA GLU A 36 19.48 -17.83 -17.26
C GLU A 36 18.60 -19.07 -17.12
N GLY A 37 17.63 -19.21 -18.01
CA GLY A 37 16.72 -20.36 -17.99
C GLY A 37 15.81 -20.40 -16.76
N ARG A 38 15.54 -21.61 -16.28
CA ARG A 38 14.67 -21.85 -15.12
C ARG A 38 15.47 -21.84 -13.82
N VAL A 39 15.48 -20.72 -13.13
CA VAL A 39 16.12 -20.62 -11.80
C VAL A 39 15.05 -20.68 -10.71
N LEU A 40 15.18 -21.66 -9.83
CA LEU A 40 14.27 -21.88 -8.70
C LEU A 40 14.84 -21.25 -7.43
N PHE A 41 13.98 -20.61 -6.67
CA PHE A 41 14.25 -20.09 -5.32
C PHE A 41 13.22 -20.65 -4.34
N ALA A 42 13.50 -20.57 -3.05
CA ALA A 42 12.58 -21.02 -2.04
C ALA A 42 11.23 -20.26 -2.11
N PRO A 43 10.09 -20.94 -2.11
CA PRO A 43 8.78 -20.30 -2.10
C PRO A 43 8.41 -19.85 -0.68
N VAL A 44 7.50 -18.91 -0.55
CA VAL A 44 6.86 -18.58 0.74
C VAL A 44 5.81 -19.63 1.10
N PRO A 45 5.52 -19.84 2.40
CA PRO A 45 4.42 -20.71 2.83
C PRO A 45 3.08 -20.26 2.22
N THR A 46 2.32 -21.22 1.71
CA THR A 46 1.02 -20.98 1.08
C THR A 46 -0.11 -21.11 2.10
N GLY A 47 -1.23 -20.39 1.86
CA GLY A 47 -2.41 -20.47 2.72
C GLY A 47 -2.51 -19.34 3.74
N ILE A 48 -3.47 -19.53 4.68
CA ILE A 48 -3.68 -18.60 5.79
C ILE A 48 -3.13 -19.26 7.04
N HIS A 49 -2.23 -18.56 7.72
CA HIS A 49 -1.55 -19.04 8.90
C HIS A 49 -1.93 -18.19 10.11
N ARG A 50 -1.89 -18.79 11.29
CA ARG A 50 -2.09 -18.09 12.55
C ARG A 50 -0.72 -17.78 13.17
N ARG A 51 -0.46 -16.47 13.38
CA ARG A 51 0.71 -15.98 14.13
C ARG A 51 0.22 -15.33 15.42
N GLY A 52 0.22 -16.07 16.50
CA GLY A 52 -0.42 -15.63 17.73
C GLY A 52 -1.93 -15.41 17.53
N TRP A 53 -2.44 -14.19 17.77
CA TRP A 53 -3.83 -13.82 17.56
C TRP A 53 -4.15 -13.30 16.15
N ARG A 54 -3.11 -13.09 15.31
CA ARG A 54 -3.23 -12.52 13.95
C ARG A 54 -3.27 -13.62 12.89
N LEU A 55 -4.18 -13.45 11.92
CA LEU A 55 -4.17 -14.25 10.70
C LEU A 55 -3.21 -13.58 9.69
N VAL A 56 -2.29 -14.35 9.16
CA VAL A 56 -1.26 -13.90 8.22
C VAL A 56 -1.36 -14.73 6.94
N ARG A 57 -1.34 -14.05 5.80
CA ARG A 57 -1.23 -14.67 4.49
C ARG A 57 -0.06 -14.06 3.75
N PHE A 58 0.87 -14.90 3.31
CA PHE A 58 1.98 -14.47 2.47
C PHE A 58 1.54 -14.43 1.01
N GLY A 59 2.01 -13.43 0.27
CA GLY A 59 1.83 -13.41 -1.16
C GLY A 59 2.93 -14.23 -1.83
N PRO A 60 2.62 -14.92 -2.93
CA PRO A 60 3.61 -15.70 -3.64
C PRO A 60 4.78 -14.80 -4.08
N ARG A 61 5.99 -15.18 -3.73
CA ARG A 61 7.26 -14.57 -4.13
C ARG A 61 8.41 -15.54 -3.95
N ARG A 62 9.51 -15.24 -4.58
CA ARG A 62 10.78 -15.93 -4.36
C ARG A 62 11.45 -15.44 -3.09
N THR A 63 12.04 -16.35 -2.32
CA THR A 63 12.78 -16.04 -1.10
C THR A 63 14.16 -16.71 -1.11
N LEU A 64 15.06 -16.20 -0.28
CA LEU A 64 16.36 -16.81 -0.05
C LEU A 64 16.24 -17.94 1.00
N ALA A 65 17.09 -18.94 0.92
CA ALA A 65 17.19 -19.98 1.94
C ALA A 65 17.45 -19.38 3.33
N GLU A 66 18.31 -18.38 3.40
CA GLU A 66 18.65 -17.68 4.66
C GLU A 66 17.45 -16.90 5.25
N GLU A 67 16.55 -16.36 4.41
CA GLU A 67 15.30 -15.78 4.91
C GLU A 67 14.40 -16.86 5.50
N GLN A 68 14.31 -18.04 4.87
CA GLN A 68 13.57 -19.19 5.41
C GLN A 68 14.08 -19.53 6.81
N HIS A 69 15.40 -19.71 6.94
CA HIS A 69 16.06 -20.02 8.20
C HIS A 69 15.79 -18.97 9.28
N TRP A 70 15.92 -17.68 8.93
CA TRP A 70 15.67 -16.59 9.86
C TRP A 70 14.20 -16.54 10.31
N ARG A 71 13.25 -16.73 9.37
CA ARG A 71 11.83 -16.74 9.71
C ARG A 71 11.41 -17.93 10.55
N ALA A 72 11.99 -19.11 10.28
CA ALA A 72 11.76 -20.32 11.08
C ALA A 72 12.25 -20.16 12.51
N ALA A 73 13.33 -19.41 12.73
CA ALA A 73 13.90 -19.15 14.06
C ALA A 73 13.14 -18.06 14.86
N GLN A 74 12.15 -17.38 14.28
CA GLN A 74 11.42 -16.31 14.97
C GLN A 74 10.45 -16.85 16.03
N PRO A 75 10.23 -16.14 17.15
CA PRO A 75 9.13 -16.42 18.05
C PRO A 75 7.79 -16.43 17.29
N PHE A 76 6.98 -17.44 17.48
CA PHE A 76 5.72 -17.62 16.75
C PHE A 76 5.91 -17.75 15.21
N ALA A 77 6.97 -18.47 14.80
CA ALA A 77 7.16 -18.78 13.39
C ALA A 77 5.91 -19.50 12.82
N VAL A 78 5.56 -19.09 11.61
CA VAL A 78 4.46 -19.73 10.88
C VAL A 78 4.98 -21.07 10.31
N PRO A 79 4.21 -22.15 10.36
CA PRO A 79 4.59 -23.41 9.73
C PRO A 79 4.85 -23.26 8.22
N GLY A 80 5.83 -23.99 7.71
CA GLY A 80 6.20 -23.99 6.29
C GLY A 80 7.42 -23.14 5.94
N TRP A 81 8.07 -22.51 6.94
CA TRP A 81 9.43 -21.99 6.79
C TRP A 81 10.45 -23.09 7.09
N ASP A 82 11.48 -23.20 6.24
CA ASP A 82 12.52 -24.22 6.41
C ASP A 82 13.50 -23.77 7.52
N PRO A 83 13.72 -24.61 8.55
CA PRO A 83 14.70 -24.30 9.60
C PRO A 83 16.14 -24.41 9.09
N ALA A 84 17.03 -23.67 9.72
CA ALA A 84 18.46 -23.80 9.44
C ALA A 84 18.97 -25.20 9.80
N PRO A 85 19.84 -25.81 8.99
CA PRO A 85 20.59 -26.99 9.40
C PRO A 85 21.43 -26.73 10.67
N ALA A 86 21.70 -27.78 11.45
CA ALA A 86 22.35 -27.66 12.76
C ALA A 86 23.67 -26.87 12.73
N ASP A 87 24.44 -26.99 11.65
CA ASP A 87 25.74 -26.35 11.48
C ASP A 87 25.69 -24.98 10.77
N THR A 88 24.49 -24.44 10.52
CA THR A 88 24.34 -23.20 9.76
C THR A 88 23.89 -22.08 10.67
N ALA A 89 24.71 -21.03 10.79
CA ALA A 89 24.34 -19.84 11.54
C ALA A 89 23.18 -19.09 10.84
N VAL A 90 22.17 -18.72 11.61
CA VAL A 90 21.05 -17.93 11.14
C VAL A 90 21.49 -16.49 10.88
N VAL A 91 21.25 -16.00 9.68
CA VAL A 91 21.63 -14.65 9.25
C VAL A 91 20.45 -13.70 9.47
N GLY A 92 20.72 -12.57 10.13
CA GLY A 92 19.69 -11.56 10.43
C GLY A 92 19.34 -10.67 9.24
N PRO A 93 18.21 -9.90 9.36
CA PRO A 93 17.68 -9.05 8.30
C PRO A 93 18.64 -7.99 7.78
N ALA A 94 19.45 -7.37 8.67
CA ALA A 94 20.44 -6.37 8.30
C ALA A 94 21.44 -6.87 7.26
N ARG A 95 21.81 -8.16 7.33
CA ARG A 95 22.75 -8.78 6.38
C ARG A 95 22.04 -9.35 5.14
N LEU A 96 20.75 -9.66 5.23
CA LEU A 96 19.97 -10.18 4.10
C LEU A 96 19.51 -9.06 3.15
N ALA A 97 19.20 -7.87 3.63
CA ALA A 97 18.75 -6.76 2.79
C ALA A 97 19.73 -6.40 1.66
N PRO A 98 21.05 -6.30 1.88
CA PRO A 98 22.03 -6.09 0.82
C PRO A 98 22.07 -7.24 -0.20
N VAL A 99 21.92 -8.49 0.23
CA VAL A 99 21.90 -9.67 -0.67
C VAL A 99 20.70 -9.57 -1.62
N TYR A 100 19.51 -9.25 -1.07
CA TYR A 100 18.32 -9.01 -1.87
C TYR A 100 18.51 -7.87 -2.88
N ARG A 101 19.17 -6.78 -2.47
CA ARG A 101 19.45 -5.65 -3.36
C ARG A 101 20.38 -6.04 -4.52
N SER A 102 21.44 -6.78 -4.22
CA SER A 102 22.39 -7.23 -5.28
C SER A 102 21.71 -8.16 -6.27
N LEU A 103 20.93 -9.12 -5.79
CA LEU A 103 20.17 -10.02 -6.69
C LEU A 103 19.09 -9.27 -7.48
N ARG A 104 18.42 -8.30 -6.88
CA ARG A 104 17.48 -7.45 -7.62
C ARG A 104 18.17 -6.82 -8.83
N LYS A 105 19.36 -6.23 -8.63
CA LYS A 105 20.14 -5.63 -9.71
C LYS A 105 20.52 -6.66 -10.78
N ALA A 106 20.95 -7.86 -10.38
CA ALA A 106 21.24 -8.94 -11.32
C ALA A 106 20.02 -9.31 -12.19
N PHE A 107 18.82 -9.35 -11.59
CA PHE A 107 17.58 -9.59 -12.35
C PHE A 107 17.17 -8.40 -13.22
N GLU A 108 17.40 -7.16 -12.79
CA GLU A 108 17.18 -5.93 -13.59
C GLU A 108 18.09 -5.91 -14.80
N ASP A 109 19.39 -6.20 -14.64
CA ASP A 109 20.37 -6.27 -15.71
C ASP A 109 20.05 -7.43 -16.70
N GLY A 110 19.54 -8.56 -16.17
CA GLY A 110 19.01 -9.67 -16.96
C GLY A 110 17.63 -9.41 -17.57
N LYS A 111 17.05 -8.20 -17.41
CA LYS A 111 15.71 -7.79 -17.89
C LYS A 111 14.58 -8.71 -17.42
N ASN A 112 14.75 -9.35 -16.27
CA ASN A 112 13.74 -10.18 -15.63
C ASN A 112 12.98 -9.37 -14.58
N GLU A 113 12.06 -8.51 -15.02
CA GLU A 113 11.26 -7.64 -14.18
C GLU A 113 10.48 -8.38 -13.05
N PRO A 114 9.83 -9.54 -13.32
CA PRO A 114 9.13 -10.28 -12.26
C PRO A 114 10.08 -10.76 -11.17
N GLY A 115 11.27 -11.22 -11.53
CA GLY A 115 12.31 -11.61 -10.59
C GLY A 115 12.79 -10.42 -9.77
N ALA A 116 13.17 -9.34 -10.43
CA ALA A 116 13.58 -8.10 -9.77
C ALA A 116 12.56 -7.59 -8.76
N ALA A 117 11.27 -7.65 -9.10
CA ALA A 117 10.19 -7.25 -8.22
C ALA A 117 10.08 -8.12 -6.95
N ASP A 118 10.27 -9.44 -7.05
CA ASP A 118 10.26 -10.33 -5.89
C ASP A 118 11.43 -10.03 -4.94
N PHE A 119 12.61 -9.78 -5.49
CA PHE A 119 13.80 -9.43 -4.69
C PHE A 119 13.71 -8.02 -4.10
N TYR A 120 13.11 -7.05 -4.82
CA TYR A 120 12.78 -5.75 -4.24
C TYR A 120 11.84 -5.89 -3.03
N TYR A 121 10.80 -6.70 -3.15
CA TYR A 121 9.90 -6.97 -2.04
C TYR A 121 10.65 -7.58 -0.84
N GLY A 122 11.55 -8.55 -1.12
CA GLY A 122 12.39 -9.17 -0.10
C GLY A 122 13.31 -8.17 0.60
N GLU A 123 13.96 -7.27 -0.14
CA GLU A 123 14.79 -6.20 0.42
C GLU A 123 13.98 -5.32 1.40
N MET A 124 12.79 -4.86 0.98
CA MET A 124 11.93 -4.01 1.82
C MET A 124 11.43 -4.75 3.08
N GLU A 125 11.10 -6.04 2.97
CA GLU A 125 10.73 -6.87 4.12
C GLU A 125 11.87 -7.01 5.12
N MET A 126 13.11 -7.23 4.66
CA MET A 126 14.27 -7.33 5.53
C MET A 126 14.59 -6.00 6.20
N ARG A 127 14.58 -4.88 5.46
CA ARG A 127 14.75 -3.54 6.04
C ARG A 127 13.69 -3.20 7.09
N ARG A 128 12.44 -3.58 6.85
CA ARG A 128 11.36 -3.39 7.83
C ARG A 128 11.55 -4.23 9.09
N ALA A 129 12.09 -5.45 8.94
CA ALA A 129 12.32 -6.38 10.03
C ALA A 129 13.63 -6.13 10.79
N ASP A 130 14.51 -5.31 10.26
CA ASP A 130 15.78 -4.97 10.85
C ASP A 130 15.59 -4.08 12.10
N GLU A 131 15.97 -4.58 13.26
CA GLU A 131 15.82 -3.88 14.54
C GLU A 131 16.88 -2.79 14.75
N GLU A 132 17.99 -2.83 14.01
CA GLU A 132 19.05 -1.81 14.06
C GLU A 132 18.65 -0.56 13.27
N SER A 133 17.71 -0.68 12.34
CA SER A 133 17.19 0.44 11.54
C SER A 133 16.37 1.41 12.40
N PRO A 134 16.42 2.74 12.10
CA PRO A 134 15.64 3.76 12.80
C PRO A 134 14.14 3.42 12.84
N ARG A 135 13.50 3.64 14.00
CA ARG A 135 12.07 3.38 14.17
C ARG A 135 11.21 4.08 13.14
N ALA A 136 11.55 5.33 12.76
CA ALA A 136 10.84 6.11 11.75
C ALA A 136 10.84 5.41 10.38
N GLU A 137 11.99 4.87 9.96
CA GLU A 137 12.11 4.12 8.70
C GLU A 137 11.26 2.84 8.74
N ARG A 138 11.31 2.10 9.84
CA ARG A 138 10.51 0.87 10.02
C ARG A 138 9.01 1.17 9.97
N TRP A 139 8.55 2.26 10.60
CA TRP A 139 7.16 2.71 10.53
C TRP A 139 6.76 3.14 9.11
N LEU A 140 7.61 3.87 8.42
CA LEU A 140 7.38 4.26 7.02
C LEU A 140 7.24 3.02 6.12
N LEU A 141 8.16 2.06 6.26
CA LEU A 141 8.10 0.80 5.51
C LEU A 141 6.87 -0.04 5.87
N ALA A 142 6.45 -0.02 7.14
CA ALA A 142 5.23 -0.70 7.57
C ALA A 142 3.97 -0.06 6.97
N ALA A 143 3.90 1.27 6.92
CA ALA A 143 2.82 2.01 6.27
C ALA A 143 2.80 1.74 4.75
N TYR A 144 3.96 1.78 4.10
CA TYR A 144 4.09 1.49 2.67
C TYR A 144 3.67 0.05 2.34
N TRP A 145 4.07 -0.91 3.17
CA TRP A 145 3.60 -2.29 3.06
C TRP A 145 2.08 -2.40 3.24
N ALA A 146 1.51 -1.74 4.26
CA ALA A 146 0.08 -1.79 4.55
C ALA A 146 -0.75 -1.21 3.41
N LEU A 147 -0.35 -0.07 2.87
CA LEU A 147 -1.09 0.66 1.84
C LEU A 147 -1.01 -0.01 0.46
N SER A 148 0.16 -0.45 0.03
CA SER A 148 0.37 -0.90 -1.35
C SER A 148 1.18 -2.18 -1.50
N GLY A 149 1.63 -2.81 -0.40
CA GLY A 149 2.56 -3.94 -0.46
C GLY A 149 3.84 -3.55 -1.21
N TYR A 150 4.47 -2.44 -0.83
CA TYR A 150 5.65 -1.85 -1.47
C TYR A 150 5.45 -1.49 -2.96
N GLY A 151 4.25 -1.05 -3.32
CA GLY A 151 3.91 -0.73 -4.70
C GLY A 151 3.64 -1.94 -5.60
N MET A 152 3.76 -3.17 -5.09
CA MET A 152 3.61 -4.40 -5.87
C MET A 152 2.18 -4.94 -5.91
N ARG A 153 1.26 -4.40 -5.11
CA ARG A 153 -0.12 -4.90 -4.97
C ARG A 153 -1.15 -3.81 -5.24
N ALA A 154 -1.44 -3.58 -6.51
CA ALA A 154 -2.44 -2.61 -6.96
C ALA A 154 -3.81 -2.82 -6.31
N THR A 155 -4.23 -4.09 -6.16
CA THR A 155 -5.52 -4.44 -5.56
C THR A 155 -5.65 -3.97 -4.11
N ARG A 156 -4.55 -3.94 -3.35
CA ARG A 156 -4.56 -3.44 -1.97
C ARG A 156 -4.71 -1.91 -1.94
N ALA A 157 -3.95 -1.19 -2.78
CA ALA A 157 -4.06 0.26 -2.89
C ALA A 157 -5.47 0.68 -3.36
N LEU A 158 -6.02 -0.02 -4.36
CA LEU A 158 -7.38 0.20 -4.84
C LEU A 158 -8.42 -0.10 -3.74
N GLY A 159 -8.22 -1.18 -2.96
CA GLY A 159 -9.09 -1.50 -1.83
C GLY A 159 -9.11 -0.39 -0.77
N TRP A 160 -7.96 0.19 -0.44
CA TRP A 160 -7.89 1.34 0.47
C TRP A 160 -8.55 2.59 -0.09
N LEU A 161 -8.38 2.86 -1.41
CA LEU A 161 -9.06 3.98 -2.08
C LEU A 161 -10.58 3.82 -2.02
N ILE A 162 -11.11 2.64 -2.37
CA ILE A 162 -12.54 2.36 -2.30
C ILE A 162 -13.05 2.49 -0.86
N ALA A 163 -12.30 1.97 0.12
CA ALA A 163 -12.68 2.09 1.53
C ALA A 163 -12.71 3.57 1.98
N ALA A 164 -11.71 4.36 1.61
CA ALA A 164 -11.68 5.80 1.92
C ALA A 164 -12.87 6.52 1.29
N MET A 165 -13.13 6.32 0.00
CA MET A 165 -14.28 6.91 -0.69
C MET A 165 -15.61 6.50 -0.05
N THR A 166 -15.78 5.23 0.30
CA THR A 166 -17.00 4.73 0.96
C THR A 166 -17.20 5.37 2.32
N ILE A 167 -16.14 5.50 3.12
CA ILE A 167 -16.20 6.17 4.42
C ILE A 167 -16.54 7.65 4.24
N THR A 168 -15.90 8.33 3.29
CA THR A 168 -16.17 9.75 3.01
C THR A 168 -17.62 9.95 2.58
N ILE A 169 -18.14 9.14 1.66
CA ILE A 169 -19.55 9.16 1.24
C ILE A 169 -20.47 8.94 2.45
N GLY A 170 -20.18 7.95 3.28
CA GLY A 170 -20.98 7.65 4.47
C GLY A 170 -21.01 8.81 5.47
N VAL A 171 -19.87 9.42 5.77
CA VAL A 171 -19.80 10.58 6.67
C VAL A 171 -20.50 11.80 6.08
N MET A 172 -20.29 12.07 4.78
CA MET A 172 -20.99 13.16 4.09
C MET A 172 -22.51 12.97 4.11
N MET A 173 -22.98 11.76 3.81
CA MET A 173 -24.39 11.43 3.78
C MET A 173 -25.05 11.56 5.15
N LEU A 174 -24.35 11.15 6.23
CA LEU A 174 -24.90 11.15 7.58
C LEU A 174 -24.80 12.50 8.29
N TRP A 175 -23.72 13.26 8.08
CA TRP A 175 -23.42 14.49 8.81
C TRP A 175 -22.92 15.65 7.96
N GLY A 176 -22.32 15.41 6.79
CA GLY A 176 -21.66 16.43 5.99
C GLY A 176 -22.60 17.29 5.15
N LEU A 177 -23.73 16.73 4.69
CA LEU A 177 -24.73 17.46 3.93
C LEU A 177 -25.76 18.09 4.87
N PRO A 178 -26.23 19.33 4.61
CA PRO A 178 -27.26 19.96 5.38
C PRO A 178 -28.60 19.19 5.28
N ALA A 179 -29.48 19.42 6.24
CA ALA A 179 -30.81 18.79 6.24
C ALA A 179 -31.68 19.29 5.08
N HIS A 180 -31.56 20.58 4.76
CA HIS A 180 -32.20 21.25 3.64
C HIS A 180 -31.15 22.14 2.97
N ASP A 181 -31.25 22.29 1.65
CA ASP A 181 -30.39 23.21 0.94
C ASP A 181 -30.69 24.64 1.44
N PRO A 182 -29.67 25.45 1.84
CA PRO A 182 -29.92 26.77 2.36
C PRO A 182 -30.53 27.66 1.26
N GLU A 183 -31.76 28.13 1.50
CA GLU A 183 -32.42 29.05 0.59
C GLU A 183 -32.01 30.48 0.92
N PRO A 184 -31.59 31.27 -0.05
CA PRO A 184 -31.26 32.68 0.17
C PRO A 184 -32.50 33.49 0.55
N VAL A 185 -32.46 34.12 1.71
CA VAL A 185 -33.53 34.99 2.19
C VAL A 185 -33.18 36.45 1.80
N SER A 186 -34.01 37.07 0.97
CA SER A 186 -33.85 38.46 0.60
C SER A 186 -34.79 39.33 1.39
N THR A 187 -34.27 40.20 2.23
CA THR A 187 -35.01 41.22 2.94
C THR A 187 -34.90 42.53 2.20
N GLY A 188 -36.04 43.09 1.78
CA GLY A 188 -36.10 44.39 1.13
C GLY A 188 -36.56 45.49 2.10
N THR A 189 -35.78 46.58 2.22
CA THR A 189 -36.20 47.80 2.93
C THR A 189 -36.52 48.89 1.92
N LEU A 190 -37.72 49.47 2.03
CA LEU A 190 -38.16 50.61 1.22
C LEU A 190 -37.89 51.91 1.99
N THR A 191 -36.98 52.73 1.51
CA THR A 191 -36.71 54.04 2.06
C THR A 191 -36.98 55.11 0.99
N GLY A 192 -38.15 55.73 1.05
CA GLY A 192 -38.60 56.67 0.03
C GLY A 192 -38.84 56.01 -1.33
N ARG A 193 -38.08 56.39 -2.38
CA ARG A 193 -38.14 55.79 -3.72
C ARG A 193 -37.04 54.73 -3.98
N HIS A 194 -36.20 54.42 -2.99
CA HIS A 194 -35.11 53.46 -3.10
C HIS A 194 -35.48 52.16 -2.40
N LEU A 195 -35.33 51.05 -3.12
CA LEU A 195 -35.48 49.70 -2.61
C LEU A 195 -34.09 49.10 -2.45
N THR A 196 -33.72 48.74 -1.23
CA THR A 196 -32.44 48.08 -0.94
C THR A 196 -32.75 46.63 -0.56
N PHE A 197 -32.19 45.70 -1.32
CA PHE A 197 -32.28 44.26 -1.00
C PHE A 197 -30.98 43.82 -0.34
N THR A 198 -31.11 43.17 0.81
CA THR A 198 -30.03 42.41 1.44
C THR A 198 -30.37 40.93 1.34
N THR A 199 -29.55 40.17 0.63
CA THR A 199 -29.72 38.73 0.50
C THR A 199 -28.72 38.07 1.41
N GLU A 200 -29.21 37.32 2.38
CA GLU A 200 -28.40 36.50 3.29
C GLU A 200 -28.73 35.03 3.07
N THR A 201 -27.71 34.20 2.90
CA THR A 201 -27.86 32.76 2.87
C THR A 201 -27.53 32.23 4.26
N PRO A 202 -28.48 31.55 4.95
CA PRO A 202 -28.22 31.03 6.29
C PRO A 202 -27.13 29.93 6.22
N ASP A 203 -26.33 29.83 7.29
CA ASP A 203 -25.30 28.80 7.39
C ASP A 203 -25.89 27.39 7.36
N PRO A 204 -25.29 26.46 6.62
CA PRO A 204 -25.76 25.09 6.55
C PRO A 204 -25.65 24.38 7.90
N VAL A 205 -26.76 23.87 8.42
CA VAL A 205 -26.86 23.23 9.74
C VAL A 205 -26.80 21.71 9.61
N ASN A 206 -26.08 21.08 10.55
CA ASN A 206 -26.02 19.63 10.62
C ASN A 206 -27.42 19.02 10.83
N PRO A 207 -27.74 17.90 10.16
CA PRO A 207 -29.04 17.25 10.32
C PRO A 207 -29.21 16.70 11.75
N THR A 208 -30.34 16.98 12.37
CA THR A 208 -30.71 16.52 13.72
C THR A 208 -31.67 15.34 13.74
N GLY A 209 -32.28 14.98 12.58
CA GLY A 209 -33.22 13.87 12.43
C GLY A 209 -32.60 12.47 12.67
N PRO A 210 -33.41 11.42 12.74
CA PRO A 210 -32.93 10.05 12.93
C PRO A 210 -32.06 9.59 11.75
N LEU A 211 -31.09 8.72 12.03
CA LEU A 211 -30.11 8.24 11.03
C LEU A 211 -30.78 7.59 9.81
N ARG A 212 -31.93 6.93 10.00
CA ARG A 212 -32.68 6.27 8.94
C ARG A 212 -33.17 7.25 7.85
N GLU A 213 -33.55 8.46 8.22
CA GLU A 213 -33.99 9.48 7.29
C GLU A 213 -32.83 10.12 6.52
N ARG A 214 -31.61 9.98 7.05
CA ARG A 214 -30.38 10.48 6.38
C ARG A 214 -29.87 9.54 5.31
N VAL A 215 -30.33 8.28 5.28
CA VAL A 215 -29.99 7.28 4.27
C VAL A 215 -31.04 7.33 3.16
N SER A 216 -30.87 8.25 2.23
CA SER A 216 -31.73 8.40 1.05
C SER A 216 -30.90 8.41 -0.25
N THR A 217 -31.51 8.04 -1.34
CA THR A 217 -30.85 8.05 -2.67
C THR A 217 -30.37 9.44 -3.06
N ASP A 218 -31.17 10.48 -2.78
CA ASP A 218 -30.79 11.87 -3.07
C ASP A 218 -29.53 12.29 -2.31
N ARG A 219 -29.46 12.00 -1.00
CA ARG A 219 -28.28 12.29 -0.19
C ARG A 219 -27.07 11.47 -0.62
N PHE A 220 -27.28 10.24 -1.05
CA PHE A 220 -26.22 9.41 -1.61
C PHE A 220 -25.65 10.02 -2.90
N GLU A 221 -26.52 10.43 -3.84
CA GLU A 221 -26.08 11.06 -5.08
C GLU A 221 -25.33 12.37 -4.84
N LYS A 222 -25.86 13.23 -3.93
CA LYS A 222 -25.19 14.47 -3.53
C LYS A 222 -23.81 14.18 -2.90
N SER A 223 -23.74 13.22 -1.98
CA SER A 223 -22.47 12.80 -1.35
C SER A 223 -21.47 12.25 -2.36
N LEU A 224 -21.93 11.41 -3.27
CA LEU A 224 -21.10 10.84 -4.33
C LEU A 224 -20.54 11.96 -5.24
N ARG A 225 -21.39 12.92 -5.61
CA ARG A 225 -20.99 14.06 -6.43
C ARG A 225 -19.94 14.91 -5.72
N VAL A 226 -20.10 15.18 -4.43
CA VAL A 226 -19.11 15.90 -3.62
C VAL A 226 -17.77 15.18 -3.62
N VAL A 227 -17.76 13.87 -3.34
CA VAL A 227 -16.54 13.07 -3.29
C VAL A 227 -15.84 13.02 -4.64
N VAL A 228 -16.57 12.76 -5.72
CA VAL A 228 -15.99 12.74 -7.07
C VAL A 228 -15.44 14.12 -7.47
N ASN A 229 -16.19 15.19 -7.22
CA ASN A 229 -15.75 16.54 -7.52
C ASN A 229 -14.52 16.94 -6.66
N SER A 230 -14.51 16.55 -5.39
CA SER A 230 -13.37 16.80 -4.49
C SER A 230 -12.08 16.15 -5.00
N VAL A 231 -12.16 14.91 -5.47
CA VAL A 231 -11.01 14.16 -6.00
C VAL A 231 -10.53 14.70 -7.34
N VAL A 232 -11.46 14.99 -8.26
CA VAL A 232 -11.13 15.35 -9.65
C VAL A 232 -10.95 16.85 -9.84
N PHE A 233 -11.89 17.64 -9.33
CA PHE A 233 -11.96 19.08 -9.61
C PHE A 233 -11.55 19.99 -8.44
N ARG A 234 -11.25 19.41 -7.27
CA ARG A 234 -10.91 20.14 -6.04
C ARG A 234 -11.97 21.15 -5.56
N SER A 235 -13.22 20.97 -5.95
CA SER A 235 -14.36 21.79 -5.54
C SER A 235 -15.52 20.89 -5.17
N SER A 236 -16.14 21.15 -4.01
CA SER A 236 -17.36 20.40 -3.60
C SER A 236 -18.55 20.74 -4.50
N GLY A 237 -18.61 21.97 -4.97
CA GLY A 237 -19.75 22.48 -5.76
C GLY A 237 -21.07 22.55 -4.97
N GLN A 238 -21.04 22.41 -3.64
CA GLN A 238 -22.21 22.43 -2.75
C GLN A 238 -21.87 23.08 -1.41
N ASP A 239 -22.87 23.64 -0.77
CA ASP A 239 -22.75 24.14 0.61
C ASP A 239 -22.71 22.96 1.59
N LEU A 240 -21.62 22.87 2.32
CA LEU A 240 -21.37 21.81 3.28
C LEU A 240 -21.53 22.31 4.71
N THR A 241 -21.99 21.43 5.60
CA THR A 241 -21.94 21.69 7.04
C THR A 241 -20.48 21.76 7.52
N THR A 242 -20.24 22.22 8.73
CA THR A 242 -18.90 22.25 9.34
C THR A 242 -18.24 20.87 9.30
N THR A 243 -19.00 19.80 9.65
CA THR A 243 -18.52 18.42 9.55
C THR A 243 -18.19 18.03 8.11
N GLY A 244 -19.02 18.44 7.15
CA GLY A 244 -18.79 18.21 5.73
C GLY A 244 -17.52 18.85 5.23
N THR A 245 -17.26 20.11 5.61
CA THR A 245 -16.05 20.85 5.22
C THR A 245 -14.77 20.14 5.73
N TYR A 246 -14.73 19.74 7.01
CA TYR A 246 -13.57 19.01 7.55
C TYR A 246 -13.41 17.64 6.89
N THR A 247 -14.50 16.93 6.60
CA THR A 247 -14.45 15.63 5.91
C THR A 247 -13.93 15.80 4.49
N GLU A 248 -14.37 16.83 3.77
CA GLU A 248 -13.88 17.15 2.44
C GLU A 248 -12.39 17.52 2.46
N MET A 249 -11.93 18.31 3.41
CA MET A 249 -10.51 18.63 3.56
C MET A 249 -9.67 17.38 3.82
N ALA A 250 -10.14 16.48 4.67
CA ALA A 250 -9.46 15.22 4.94
C ALA A 250 -9.40 14.32 3.69
N SER A 251 -10.49 14.22 2.93
CA SER A 251 -10.54 13.45 1.68
C SER A 251 -9.59 14.01 0.62
N ARG A 252 -9.53 15.32 0.48
CA ARG A 252 -8.62 16.00 -0.46
C ARG A 252 -7.15 15.73 -0.20
N LEU A 253 -6.78 15.38 1.04
CA LEU A 253 -5.41 14.99 1.40
C LEU A 253 -5.17 13.48 1.22
N ALA A 254 -6.11 12.65 1.64
CA ALA A 254 -5.95 11.20 1.66
C ALA A 254 -6.14 10.55 0.27
N GLU A 255 -7.17 10.96 -0.47
CA GLU A 255 -7.56 10.31 -1.73
C GLU A 255 -6.52 10.47 -2.85
N PRO A 256 -5.90 11.66 -3.08
CA PRO A 256 -4.83 11.77 -4.08
C PRO A 256 -3.61 10.93 -3.76
N VAL A 257 -3.27 10.75 -2.49
CA VAL A 257 -2.18 9.86 -2.07
C VAL A 257 -2.51 8.41 -2.41
N LEU A 258 -3.72 7.96 -2.08
CA LEU A 258 -4.18 6.61 -2.39
C LEU A 258 -4.30 6.38 -3.89
N LEU A 259 -4.78 7.38 -4.64
CA LEU A 259 -4.84 7.33 -6.11
C LEU A 259 -3.45 7.23 -6.72
N GLY A 260 -2.50 8.03 -6.23
CA GLY A 260 -1.10 7.97 -6.65
C GLY A 260 -0.48 6.60 -6.39
N LEU A 261 -0.72 6.01 -5.22
CA LEU A 261 -0.28 4.65 -4.88
C LEU A 261 -0.93 3.60 -5.79
N ALA A 262 -2.21 3.73 -6.09
CA ALA A 262 -2.91 2.84 -7.02
C ALA A 262 -2.36 2.95 -8.45
N ALA A 263 -2.07 4.16 -8.92
CA ALA A 263 -1.46 4.39 -10.23
C ALA A 263 -0.05 3.78 -10.32
N LEU A 264 0.79 3.98 -9.30
CA LEU A 264 2.12 3.36 -9.25
C LEU A 264 2.03 1.83 -9.26
N ALA A 265 1.09 1.26 -8.51
CA ALA A 265 0.87 -0.18 -8.50
C ALA A 265 0.36 -0.70 -9.88
N ALA A 266 -0.50 0.05 -10.56
CA ALA A 266 -0.95 -0.29 -11.91
C ALA A 266 0.19 -0.23 -12.94
N LEU A 267 1.08 0.76 -12.84
CA LEU A 267 2.28 0.85 -13.69
C LEU A 267 3.23 -0.35 -13.47
N ALA A 268 3.40 -0.78 -12.21
CA ALA A 268 4.19 -1.97 -11.88
C ALA A 268 3.58 -3.25 -12.51
N ILE A 269 2.25 -3.37 -12.54
CA ILE A 269 1.57 -4.49 -13.21
C ILE A 269 1.75 -4.41 -14.73
N ARG A 270 1.63 -3.21 -15.32
CA ARG A 270 1.82 -3.03 -16.77
C ARG A 270 3.20 -3.50 -17.24
N GLY A 271 4.24 -3.26 -16.43
CA GLY A 271 5.59 -3.78 -16.72
C GLY A 271 5.66 -5.31 -16.74
N ARG A 272 4.79 -5.99 -15.95
CA ARG A 272 4.72 -7.47 -15.90
C ARG A 272 3.91 -8.09 -17.03
N VAL A 273 2.94 -7.39 -17.59
CA VAL A 273 1.98 -7.91 -18.59
C VAL A 273 2.46 -7.69 -20.03
N LYS A 274 3.39 -6.78 -20.28
CA LYS A 274 3.89 -6.46 -21.63
C LYS A 274 4.87 -7.50 -22.22
N ARG A 275 4.91 -8.72 -21.64
CA ARG A 275 5.76 -9.81 -22.15
C ARG A 275 4.97 -11.09 -22.37
#